data_7590149353cbf05662a260eaadf7a74c
#
_entry.id   7590149353cbf05662a260eaadf7a74c
#
_cell.length_a   1.000
_cell.length_b   1.000
_cell.length_c   1.000
_cell.angle_alpha   90.00
_cell.angle_beta   90.00
_cell.angle_gamma   90.00
#
_symmetry.space_group_name_H-M   'P 1'
#
loop_
_entity.id
_entity.type
_entity.pdbx_description
1 polymer ?
#
loop_
_entity_poly.entity_id
_entity_poly.type
_entity_poly.pdbx_seq_one_letter_code
_entity_poly.pdbx_strand_id
1 'polypeptide(L)'
;EDGYSDNSLITASCSVHISLKTYEKIAVTLGLDCNHEKILLNQEKINSKKFDRDGISRKRFSMDNYYPFLCGIGDDELISKTLSNFYNEGLGIKCVIEEPWVTFAESSEFIISLVKMNRKEDAKKILEEVMRFQDNRGIFPTGYQYKLDILWPDEFSTWTNAAVIIAADCVFGISQKRNVFLA
;
A
#
# COMPACT_ATOMS: atom_id res chain seq x y z
N GLU A 1 22.24 22.55 7.65
CA GLU A 1 21.79 23.17 6.38
C GLU A 1 20.57 22.40 5.91
N ASP A 2 19.39 23.03 6.00
CA ASP A 2 18.11 22.49 5.53
C ASP A 2 18.03 22.64 4.00
N GLY A 3 18.81 21.81 3.29
CA GLY A 3 18.78 21.75 1.83
C GLY A 3 17.66 20.81 1.35
N TYR A 4 17.08 21.12 0.19
CA TYR A 4 16.21 20.17 -0.51
C TYR A 4 17.02 18.94 -0.93
N SER A 5 16.45 17.76 -0.67
CA SER A 5 17.05 16.51 -1.18
C SER A 5 16.76 16.36 -2.68
N ASP A 6 17.76 15.96 -3.44
CA ASP A 6 17.60 15.57 -4.85
C ASP A 6 16.86 14.22 -5.01
N ASN A 7 16.64 13.51 -3.89
CA ASN A 7 15.95 12.23 -3.83
C ASN A 7 14.47 12.42 -3.54
N SER A 8 13.64 11.55 -4.10
CA SER A 8 12.20 11.53 -3.91
C SER A 8 11.76 10.25 -3.17
N LEU A 9 10.65 10.33 -2.44
CA LEU A 9 9.94 9.15 -1.93
C LEU A 9 8.89 8.72 -2.94
N ILE A 10 8.92 7.45 -3.35
CA ILE A 10 7.90 6.95 -4.29
C ILE A 10 6.51 6.96 -3.68
N THR A 11 6.39 6.59 -2.41
CA THR A 11 5.12 6.62 -1.66
C THR A 11 4.53 8.02 -1.61
N ALA A 12 5.34 9.04 -1.27
CA ALA A 12 4.91 10.43 -1.28
C ALA A 12 4.52 10.89 -2.70
N SER A 13 5.31 10.54 -3.70
CA SER A 13 5.01 10.89 -5.10
C SER A 13 3.72 10.23 -5.60
N CYS A 14 3.46 8.99 -5.21
CA CYS A 14 2.20 8.30 -5.48
C CYS A 14 1.02 8.99 -4.79
N SER A 15 1.17 9.38 -3.52
CA SER A 15 0.14 10.10 -2.76
C SER A 15 -0.19 11.45 -3.37
N VAL A 16 0.83 12.21 -3.80
CA VAL A 16 0.64 13.48 -4.53
C VAL A 16 -0.09 13.24 -5.86
N HIS A 17 0.32 12.22 -6.61
CA HIS A 17 -0.31 11.89 -7.90
C HIS A 17 -1.81 11.60 -7.74
N ILE A 18 -2.20 10.74 -6.79
CA ILE A 18 -3.62 10.41 -6.57
C ILE A 18 -4.41 11.60 -6.03
N SER A 19 -3.79 12.44 -5.19
CA SER A 19 -4.42 13.66 -4.69
C SER A 19 -4.72 14.66 -5.81
N LEU A 20 -3.80 14.85 -6.74
CA LEU A 20 -4.02 15.71 -7.91
C LEU A 20 -5.11 15.17 -8.82
N LYS A 21 -5.14 13.86 -9.09
CA LYS A 21 -6.23 13.23 -9.87
C LYS A 21 -7.59 13.38 -9.16
N THR A 22 -7.62 13.27 -7.84
CA THR A 22 -8.84 13.45 -7.07
C THR A 22 -9.29 14.91 -7.10
N TYR A 23 -8.36 15.85 -6.97
CA TYR A 23 -8.63 17.29 -7.10
C TYR A 23 -9.25 17.63 -8.47
N GLU A 24 -8.69 17.10 -9.57
CA GLU A 24 -9.27 17.28 -10.92
C GLU A 24 -10.72 16.79 -10.98
N LYS A 25 -10.99 15.58 -10.46
CA LYS A 25 -12.36 15.02 -10.43
C LYS A 25 -13.33 15.92 -9.64
N ILE A 26 -12.88 16.42 -8.49
CA ILE A 26 -13.69 17.35 -7.66
C ILE A 26 -13.93 18.66 -8.38
N ALA A 27 -12.90 19.28 -8.95
CA ALA A 27 -13.01 20.52 -9.70
C ALA A 27 -14.00 20.41 -10.86
N VAL A 28 -13.88 19.35 -11.68
CA VAL A 28 -14.83 19.07 -12.76
C VAL A 28 -16.26 18.91 -12.25
N THR A 29 -16.44 18.16 -11.15
CA THR A 29 -17.77 17.93 -10.56
C THR A 29 -18.42 19.24 -10.08
N LEU A 30 -17.61 20.16 -9.59
CA LEU A 30 -18.07 21.47 -9.08
C LEU A 30 -18.11 22.57 -10.16
N GLY A 31 -17.72 22.27 -11.41
CA GLY A 31 -17.63 23.27 -12.48
C GLY A 31 -16.55 24.33 -12.25
N LEU A 32 -15.48 23.96 -11.55
CA LEU A 32 -14.35 24.86 -11.26
C LEU A 32 -13.22 24.64 -12.26
N ASP A 33 -12.51 25.71 -12.60
CA ASP A 33 -11.29 25.62 -13.40
C ASP A 33 -10.18 24.92 -12.60
N CYS A 34 -9.51 23.99 -13.27
CA CYS A 34 -8.42 23.19 -12.71
C CYS A 34 -7.09 23.69 -13.27
N ASN A 35 -6.46 24.63 -12.58
CA ASN A 35 -5.17 25.21 -12.95
C ASN A 35 -4.05 24.61 -12.08
N HIS A 36 -3.52 23.43 -12.45
CA HIS A 36 -2.28 22.93 -11.87
C HIS A 36 -1.43 22.30 -12.97
N GLU A 37 -0.12 22.35 -12.79
CA GLU A 37 0.80 21.61 -13.65
C GLU A 37 0.57 20.11 -13.46
N LYS A 38 0.35 19.39 -14.57
CA LYS A 38 0.12 17.94 -14.52
C LYS A 38 1.40 17.21 -14.16
N ILE A 39 1.65 17.03 -12.88
CA ILE A 39 2.69 16.14 -12.37
C ILE A 39 2.15 14.71 -12.49
N LEU A 40 2.29 14.12 -13.69
CA LEU A 40 1.87 12.76 -13.92
C LEU A 40 3.03 11.79 -13.61
N LEU A 41 2.81 10.88 -12.66
CA LEU A 41 3.61 9.68 -12.56
C LEU A 41 3.23 8.72 -13.69
N ASN A 42 4.22 8.03 -14.21
CA ASN A 42 4.07 6.92 -15.14
C ASN A 42 5.09 5.82 -14.80
N GLN A 43 5.02 4.68 -15.47
CA GLN A 43 5.90 3.54 -15.21
C GLN A 43 7.39 3.89 -15.38
N GLU A 44 7.74 4.72 -16.36
CA GLU A 44 9.11 5.15 -16.60
C GLU A 44 9.66 5.98 -15.43
N LYS A 45 8.89 6.96 -14.94
CA LYS A 45 9.27 7.79 -13.79
C LYS A 45 9.40 6.96 -12.52
N ILE A 46 8.50 5.98 -12.32
CA ILE A 46 8.55 5.07 -11.17
C ILE A 46 9.84 4.26 -11.16
N ASN A 47 10.36 3.88 -12.33
CA ASN A 47 11.60 3.12 -12.45
C ASN A 47 12.87 3.97 -12.25
N SER A 48 12.73 5.27 -12.01
CA SER A 48 13.87 6.18 -11.80
C SER A 48 14.64 5.86 -10.52
N LYS A 49 15.98 5.91 -10.60
CA LYS A 49 16.88 5.80 -9.43
C LYS A 49 16.76 6.97 -8.44
N LYS A 50 16.09 8.06 -8.81
CA LYS A 50 15.81 9.18 -7.89
C LYS A 50 15.01 8.77 -6.65
N PHE A 51 14.37 7.60 -6.70
CA PHE A 51 13.65 7.01 -5.56
C PHE A 51 14.54 6.12 -4.66
N ASP A 52 15.78 5.85 -5.04
CA ASP A 52 16.76 5.12 -4.23
C ASP A 52 17.48 6.11 -3.31
N ARG A 53 16.86 6.48 -2.19
CA ARG A 53 17.41 7.47 -1.26
C ARG A 53 18.70 6.98 -0.62
N ASP A 54 19.67 7.88 -0.54
CA ASP A 54 20.96 7.62 0.10
C ASP A 54 21.68 6.39 -0.48
N GLY A 55 21.43 6.09 -1.76
CA GLY A 55 21.97 4.92 -2.44
C GLY A 55 21.34 3.59 -2.00
N ILE A 56 20.31 3.61 -1.16
CA ILE A 56 19.61 2.42 -0.72
C ILE A 56 18.48 2.10 -1.71
N SER A 57 18.53 0.89 -2.29
CA SER A 57 17.49 0.46 -3.22
C SER A 57 16.13 0.35 -2.52
N ARG A 58 15.14 1.08 -3.07
CA ARG A 58 13.73 0.99 -2.64
C ARG A 58 13.12 -0.39 -2.81
N LYS A 59 13.72 -1.24 -3.65
CA LYS A 59 13.20 -2.59 -3.95
C LYS A 59 13.10 -3.49 -2.72
N ARG A 60 13.84 -3.17 -1.66
CA ARG A 60 13.80 -3.92 -0.41
C ARG A 60 12.57 -3.64 0.46
N PHE A 61 11.83 -2.54 0.22
CA PHE A 61 10.67 -2.14 1.02
C PHE A 61 9.38 -2.49 0.28
N SER A 62 8.46 -3.18 0.95
CA SER A 62 7.18 -3.59 0.34
C SER A 62 6.35 -2.40 -0.13
N MET A 63 6.25 -1.38 0.71
CA MET A 63 5.51 -0.15 0.45
C MET A 63 5.95 0.52 -0.86
N ASP A 64 7.26 0.62 -1.10
CA ASP A 64 7.80 1.22 -2.31
C ASP A 64 7.52 0.39 -3.58
N ASN A 65 7.14 -0.88 -3.42
CA ASN A 65 6.79 -1.75 -4.54
C ASN A 65 5.29 -1.81 -4.82
N TYR A 66 4.41 -1.66 -3.82
CA TYR A 66 2.97 -1.76 -4.05
C TYR A 66 2.24 -0.41 -4.17
N TYR A 67 2.78 0.70 -3.67
CA TYR A 67 2.13 2.03 -3.79
C TYR A 67 1.81 2.45 -5.22
N PRO A 68 2.64 2.16 -6.24
CA PRO A 68 2.28 2.42 -7.63
C PRO A 68 0.93 1.81 -8.04
N PHE A 69 0.63 0.59 -7.59
CA PHE A 69 -0.64 -0.08 -7.91
C PHE A 69 -1.84 0.63 -7.27
N LEU A 70 -1.66 1.22 -6.07
CA LEU A 70 -2.71 2.05 -5.45
C LEU A 70 -3.05 3.27 -6.30
N CYS A 71 -2.11 3.74 -7.13
CA CYS A 71 -2.29 4.82 -8.09
C CYS A 71 -2.76 4.36 -9.47
N GLY A 72 -2.94 3.05 -9.67
CA GLY A 72 -3.30 2.46 -10.96
C GLY A 72 -2.12 2.40 -11.94
N ILE A 73 -0.89 2.34 -11.44
CA ILE A 73 0.34 2.23 -12.24
C ILE A 73 0.99 0.88 -11.93
N GLY A 74 1.25 0.09 -12.98
CA GLY A 74 1.83 -1.25 -12.89
C GLY A 74 1.06 -2.24 -13.73
N ASP A 75 1.59 -3.46 -13.81
CA ASP A 75 1.05 -4.57 -14.58
C ASP A 75 1.04 -5.87 -13.76
N ASP A 76 0.50 -6.93 -14.35
CA ASP A 76 0.37 -8.25 -13.71
C ASP A 76 1.73 -8.91 -13.44
N GLU A 77 2.76 -8.64 -14.22
CA GLU A 77 4.10 -9.17 -14.00
C GLU A 77 4.72 -8.53 -12.75
N LEU A 78 4.62 -7.19 -12.65
CA LEU A 78 5.19 -6.44 -11.55
C LEU A 78 4.50 -6.77 -10.22
N ILE A 79 3.16 -6.86 -10.19
CA ILE A 79 2.44 -7.21 -8.95
C ILE A 79 2.70 -8.65 -8.54
N SER A 80 2.83 -9.58 -9.48
CA SER A 80 3.19 -10.98 -9.20
C SER A 80 4.60 -11.08 -8.62
N LYS A 81 5.54 -10.29 -9.14
CA LYS A 81 6.89 -10.20 -8.59
C LYS A 81 6.90 -9.58 -7.18
N THR A 82 6.11 -8.54 -6.95
CA THR A 82 5.97 -7.93 -5.62
C THR A 82 5.41 -8.95 -4.63
N LEU A 83 4.37 -9.68 -5.01
CA LEU A 83 3.80 -10.76 -4.22
C LEU A 83 4.86 -11.81 -3.88
N SER A 84 5.61 -12.31 -4.86
CA SER A 84 6.63 -13.35 -4.64
C SER A 84 7.76 -12.90 -3.70
N ASN A 85 8.08 -11.60 -3.66
CA ASN A 85 9.16 -11.07 -2.84
C ASN A 85 8.74 -10.83 -1.38
N PHE A 86 7.52 -10.39 -1.15
CA PHE A 86 7.09 -9.88 0.15
C PHE A 86 6.03 -10.73 0.84
N TYR A 87 5.28 -11.54 0.11
CA TYR A 87 4.28 -12.38 0.72
C TYR A 87 4.92 -13.51 1.53
N ASN A 88 4.50 -13.64 2.78
CA ASN A 88 4.85 -14.75 3.66
C ASN A 88 3.57 -15.53 3.96
N GLU A 89 3.48 -16.74 3.42
CA GLU A 89 2.27 -17.56 3.49
C GLU A 89 1.81 -17.77 4.93
N GLY A 90 0.52 -17.56 5.17
CA GLY A 90 -0.11 -17.67 6.48
C GLY A 90 0.06 -16.46 7.39
N LEU A 91 0.88 -15.46 7.00
CA LEU A 91 1.22 -14.33 7.87
C LEU A 91 0.89 -12.96 7.26
N GLY A 92 0.97 -12.82 5.91
CA GLY A 92 0.76 -11.55 5.24
C GLY A 92 2.03 -11.02 4.55
N ILE A 93 2.20 -9.69 4.52
CA ILE A 93 3.25 -9.01 3.76
C ILE A 93 4.39 -8.57 4.68
N LYS A 94 5.62 -8.91 4.29
CA LYS A 94 6.83 -8.41 4.96
C LYS A 94 7.00 -6.91 4.69
N CYS A 95 7.39 -6.15 5.70
CA CYS A 95 7.76 -4.75 5.56
C CYS A 95 9.03 -4.59 4.71
N VAL A 96 10.05 -5.38 5.03
CA VAL A 96 11.36 -5.41 4.37
C VAL A 96 11.65 -6.83 3.91
N ILE A 97 12.19 -6.99 2.70
CA ILE A 97 12.33 -8.30 2.06
C ILE A 97 13.18 -9.28 2.87
N GLU A 98 14.26 -8.80 3.50
CA GLU A 98 15.20 -9.60 4.29
C GLU A 98 14.83 -9.74 5.77
N GLU A 99 13.84 -8.97 6.25
CA GLU A 99 13.45 -8.97 7.66
C GLU A 99 12.31 -9.95 7.94
N PRO A 100 12.39 -10.72 9.03
CA PRO A 100 11.37 -11.69 9.39
C PRO A 100 10.18 -11.05 10.11
N TRP A 101 9.63 -10.00 9.53
CA TRP A 101 8.59 -9.16 10.13
C TRP A 101 7.51 -8.82 9.11
N VAL A 102 6.27 -9.15 9.44
CA VAL A 102 5.08 -8.76 8.68
C VAL A 102 4.33 -7.65 9.41
N THR A 103 3.71 -6.74 8.64
CA THR A 103 2.88 -5.67 9.19
C THR A 103 1.48 -5.76 8.62
N PHE A 104 0.48 -5.49 9.45
CA PHE A 104 -0.91 -5.69 9.03
C PHE A 104 -1.48 -4.48 8.30
N ALA A 105 -0.94 -3.28 8.52
CA ALA A 105 -1.27 -2.12 7.71
C ALA A 105 -0.77 -2.28 6.27
N GLU A 106 0.52 -2.62 6.08
CA GLU A 106 1.10 -2.85 4.74
C GLU A 106 0.45 -4.04 4.03
N SER A 107 0.14 -5.12 4.76
CA SER A 107 -0.62 -6.24 4.22
C SER A 107 -1.99 -5.77 3.70
N SER A 108 -2.68 -4.91 4.44
CA SER A 108 -3.98 -4.37 4.06
C SER A 108 -3.91 -3.45 2.84
N GLU A 109 -2.91 -2.58 2.77
CA GLU A 109 -2.68 -1.72 1.59
C GLU A 109 -2.34 -2.55 0.35
N PHE A 110 -1.55 -3.62 0.52
CA PHE A 110 -1.26 -4.54 -0.57
C PHE A 110 -2.51 -5.31 -1.03
N ILE A 111 -3.39 -5.71 -0.10
CA ILE A 111 -4.70 -6.30 -0.43
C ILE A 111 -5.52 -5.35 -1.32
N ILE A 112 -5.57 -4.06 -1.00
CA ILE A 112 -6.26 -3.06 -1.82
C ILE A 112 -5.63 -2.99 -3.23
N SER A 113 -4.29 -3.01 -3.30
CA SER A 113 -3.56 -3.04 -4.58
C SER A 113 -3.93 -4.27 -5.43
N LEU A 114 -4.01 -5.45 -4.80
CA LEU A 114 -4.44 -6.69 -5.48
C LEU A 114 -5.88 -6.60 -6.00
N VAL A 115 -6.80 -6.03 -5.22
CA VAL A 115 -8.19 -5.81 -5.67
C VAL A 115 -8.24 -4.87 -6.87
N LYS A 116 -7.46 -3.78 -6.87
CA LYS A 116 -7.33 -2.85 -8.01
C LYS A 116 -6.81 -3.55 -9.26
N MET A 117 -5.92 -4.50 -9.11
CA MET A 117 -5.33 -5.31 -10.19
C MET A 117 -6.16 -6.55 -10.56
N ASN A 118 -7.43 -6.65 -10.12
CA ASN A 118 -8.31 -7.80 -10.32
C ASN A 118 -7.83 -9.14 -9.73
N ARG A 119 -6.86 -9.12 -8.81
CA ARG A 119 -6.30 -10.29 -8.12
C ARG A 119 -7.11 -10.60 -6.84
N LYS A 120 -8.41 -10.74 -6.97
CA LYS A 120 -9.32 -10.86 -5.81
C LYS A 120 -9.10 -12.10 -4.96
N GLU A 121 -8.72 -13.22 -5.57
CA GLU A 121 -8.48 -14.46 -4.82
C GLU A 121 -7.22 -14.33 -3.94
N ASP A 122 -6.14 -13.75 -4.48
CA ASP A 122 -4.94 -13.46 -3.70
C ASP A 122 -5.24 -12.46 -2.58
N ALA A 123 -6.00 -11.41 -2.87
CA ALA A 123 -6.43 -10.41 -1.89
C ALA A 123 -7.22 -11.05 -0.73
N LYS A 124 -8.18 -11.91 -1.06
CA LYS A 124 -9.01 -12.62 -0.08
C LYS A 124 -8.17 -13.56 0.78
N LYS A 125 -7.27 -14.34 0.17
CA LYS A 125 -6.36 -15.25 0.88
C LYS A 125 -5.54 -14.50 1.93
N ILE A 126 -4.89 -13.39 1.54
CA ILE A 126 -4.05 -12.60 2.46
C ILE A 126 -4.91 -11.96 3.56
N LEU A 127 -6.11 -11.47 3.22
CA LEU A 127 -7.02 -10.91 4.23
C LEU A 127 -7.43 -11.96 5.28
N GLU A 128 -7.78 -13.18 4.85
CA GLU A 128 -8.12 -14.28 5.75
C GLU A 128 -6.97 -14.66 6.68
N GLU A 129 -5.72 -14.55 6.20
CA GLU A 129 -4.52 -14.75 7.01
C GLU A 129 -4.33 -13.63 8.05
N VAL A 130 -4.48 -12.37 7.64
CA VAL A 130 -4.44 -11.19 8.52
C VAL A 130 -5.50 -11.29 9.62
N MET A 131 -6.72 -11.71 9.26
CA MET A 131 -7.83 -11.84 10.21
C MET A 131 -7.56 -12.79 11.38
N ARG A 132 -6.63 -13.74 11.24
CA ARG A 132 -6.24 -14.66 12.33
C ARG A 132 -5.49 -13.99 13.47
N PHE A 133 -4.95 -12.79 13.24
CA PHE A 133 -4.22 -12.02 14.25
C PHE A 133 -5.13 -11.06 15.04
N GLN A 134 -6.43 -11.08 14.77
CA GLN A 134 -7.40 -10.31 15.54
C GLN A 134 -7.44 -10.83 17.00
N ASP A 135 -7.31 -9.92 17.95
CA ASP A 135 -7.41 -10.28 19.37
C ASP A 135 -8.87 -10.43 19.84
N ASN A 136 -9.06 -10.78 21.11
CA ASN A 136 -10.38 -10.99 21.71
C ASN A 136 -11.24 -9.71 21.79
N ARG A 137 -10.66 -8.53 21.58
CA ARG A 137 -11.36 -7.23 21.50
C ARG A 137 -11.77 -6.88 20.08
N GLY A 138 -11.34 -7.67 19.10
CA GLY A 138 -11.64 -7.43 17.70
C GLY A 138 -10.64 -6.47 17.03
N ILE A 139 -9.47 -6.21 17.62
CA ILE A 139 -8.46 -5.31 17.09
C ILE A 139 -7.20 -6.05 16.64
N PHE A 140 -6.44 -5.41 15.75
CA PHE A 140 -5.25 -5.97 15.13
C PHE A 140 -3.99 -5.31 15.67
N PRO A 141 -2.93 -6.10 15.98
CA PRO A 141 -1.62 -5.55 16.32
C PRO A 141 -0.97 -4.87 15.09
N THR A 142 0.07 -4.09 15.32
CA THR A 142 0.81 -3.42 14.25
C THR A 142 1.55 -4.42 13.36
N GLY A 143 2.18 -5.44 13.94
CA GLY A 143 2.90 -6.45 13.18
C GLY A 143 3.30 -7.66 14.01
N TYR A 144 3.94 -8.62 13.32
CA TYR A 144 4.38 -9.89 13.90
C TYR A 144 5.77 -10.25 13.42
N GLN A 145 6.69 -10.42 14.38
CA GLN A 145 8.05 -10.89 14.14
C GLN A 145 8.09 -12.41 14.26
N TYR A 146 8.02 -13.08 13.13
CA TYR A 146 7.73 -14.51 13.08
C TYR A 146 8.90 -15.45 13.42
N LYS A 147 10.16 -14.97 13.48
CA LYS A 147 11.27 -15.78 13.99
C LYS A 147 11.34 -15.79 15.51
N LEU A 148 10.88 -14.73 16.15
CA LEU A 148 10.84 -14.61 17.59
C LEU A 148 9.48 -15.00 18.18
N ASP A 149 8.47 -15.21 17.34
CA ASP A 149 7.09 -15.52 17.73
C ASP A 149 6.50 -14.46 18.69
N ILE A 150 6.67 -13.17 18.31
CA ILE A 150 6.17 -12.06 19.11
C ILE A 150 5.42 -11.04 18.26
N LEU A 151 4.44 -10.38 18.84
CA LEU A 151 3.86 -9.16 18.28
C LEU A 151 4.89 -8.04 18.41
N TRP A 152 5.14 -7.32 17.30
CA TRP A 152 6.14 -6.25 17.26
C TRP A 152 5.74 -5.15 16.29
N PRO A 153 5.79 -3.87 16.70
CA PRO A 153 5.91 -3.43 18.11
C PRO A 153 4.73 -3.89 18.96
N ASP A 154 4.86 -3.88 20.28
CA ASP A 154 3.76 -4.20 21.20
C ASP A 154 2.77 -3.03 21.26
N GLU A 155 2.03 -2.88 20.16
CA GLU A 155 1.04 -1.81 20.00
C GLU A 155 -0.12 -2.23 19.07
N PHE A 156 -1.25 -1.56 19.23
CA PHE A 156 -2.47 -1.73 18.44
C PHE A 156 -2.88 -0.36 17.88
N SER A 157 -2.24 0.05 16.78
CA SER A 157 -2.45 1.38 16.23
C SER A 157 -3.82 1.52 15.55
N THR A 158 -4.41 2.71 15.64
CA THR A 158 -5.64 3.05 14.89
C THR A 158 -5.41 3.00 13.38
N TRP A 159 -4.21 3.31 12.92
CA TRP A 159 -3.81 3.20 11.52
C TRP A 159 -3.96 1.77 11.01
N THR A 160 -3.38 0.78 11.69
CA THR A 160 -3.47 -0.63 11.33
C THR A 160 -4.91 -1.09 11.26
N ASN A 161 -5.69 -0.78 12.29
CA ASN A 161 -7.09 -1.20 12.36
C ASN A 161 -7.95 -0.56 11.26
N ALA A 162 -7.75 0.71 10.95
CA ALA A 162 -8.42 1.38 9.84
C ALA A 162 -8.05 0.74 8.49
N ALA A 163 -6.77 0.42 8.26
CA ALA A 163 -6.30 -0.22 7.04
C ALA A 163 -6.96 -1.59 6.82
N VAL A 164 -7.07 -2.43 7.87
CA VAL A 164 -7.72 -3.74 7.79
C VAL A 164 -9.22 -3.59 7.44
N ILE A 165 -9.93 -2.63 8.06
CA ILE A 165 -11.35 -2.38 7.76
C ILE A 165 -11.52 -1.98 6.30
N ILE A 166 -10.67 -1.07 5.78
CA ILE A 166 -10.73 -0.62 4.39
C ILE A 166 -10.44 -1.79 3.44
N ALA A 167 -9.42 -2.60 3.72
CA ALA A 167 -9.09 -3.77 2.92
C ALA A 167 -10.24 -4.78 2.88
N ALA A 168 -10.87 -5.06 4.01
CA ALA A 168 -12.04 -5.94 4.10
C ALA A 168 -13.22 -5.39 3.27
N ASP A 169 -13.49 -4.09 3.35
CA ASP A 169 -14.53 -3.44 2.55
C ASP A 169 -14.24 -3.55 1.04
N CYS A 170 -12.98 -3.36 0.63
CA CYS A 170 -12.57 -3.52 -0.77
C CYS A 170 -12.75 -4.96 -1.28
N VAL A 171 -12.42 -5.96 -0.46
CA VAL A 171 -12.52 -7.38 -0.83
C VAL A 171 -13.98 -7.85 -0.89
N PHE A 172 -14.76 -7.56 0.16
CA PHE A 172 -16.13 -8.09 0.33
C PHE A 172 -17.22 -7.16 -0.19
N GLY A 173 -16.92 -5.89 -0.46
CA GLY A 173 -17.89 -4.93 -0.95
C GLY A 173 -18.98 -4.60 0.05
N ILE A 174 -18.64 -4.45 1.31
CA ILE A 174 -19.57 -4.24 2.41
C ILE A 174 -20.27 -2.88 2.29
N SER A 175 -19.51 -1.82 2.00
CA SER A 175 -20.06 -0.48 1.83
C SER A 175 -20.21 -0.09 0.35
N GLN A 176 -21.15 0.83 0.08
CA GLN A 176 -21.28 1.44 -1.24
C GLN A 176 -20.13 2.40 -1.56
N LYS A 177 -19.35 2.79 -0.54
CA LYS A 177 -18.26 3.78 -0.65
C LYS A 177 -16.89 3.14 -0.93
N ARG A 178 -16.78 1.82 -1.01
CA ARG A 178 -15.52 1.11 -1.32
C ARG A 178 -14.82 1.67 -2.56
N ASN A 179 -15.58 2.18 -3.52
CA ASN A 179 -15.05 2.73 -4.77
C ASN A 179 -14.16 3.97 -4.56
N VAL A 180 -14.22 4.62 -3.40
CA VAL A 180 -13.32 5.74 -3.08
C VAL A 180 -11.86 5.26 -3.05
N PHE A 181 -11.62 4.06 -2.52
CA PHE A 181 -10.27 3.48 -2.43
C PHE A 181 -9.88 2.69 -3.69
N LEU A 182 -10.85 2.29 -4.51
CA LEU A 182 -10.63 1.54 -5.75
C LEU A 182 -10.65 2.41 -7.01
N ALA A 183 -10.97 3.70 -6.89
CA ALA A 183 -11.11 4.64 -8.00
C ALA A 183 -9.77 5.02 -8.67
#